data_74ef5bcd663aaaf485c4e3ac21026922
#
_entry.id   74ef5bcd663aaaf485c4e3ac21026922
#
_cell.length_a   1.000
_cell.length_b   1.000
_cell.length_c   1.000
_cell.angle_alpha   90.00
_cell.angle_beta   90.00
_cell.angle_gamma   90.00
#
_symmetry.space_group_name_H-M   'P 1'
#
loop_
_entity.id
_entity.type
_entity.pdbx_description
1 polymer ?
#
loop_
_entity_poly.entity_id
_entity_poly.type
_entity_poly.pdbx_seq_one_letter_code
_entity_poly.pdbx_strand_id
1 'polypeptide(L)'
;YGMGLPNREKESYPTRLQEMLGPDYEVRNFGHSGSTLLNRGHRPYVKVPEYRQALDFKADIVVIHLGLNDTDPRNWPQHRDDFVADYHALIDSFRTANPHARVWICLMTPIFHDHRRFDSGTREWHALIQDHIRLVAEGAGTGLIDLYTPLHRRPDLFPDALHPNAEGAEILAHTVYGALTGNYGGLQLPVTYGDGMVLQRNQPLTINGTANVGERVKVKFLGRKLTVTAGSNGSWSVSLPPQPAGGPYEMHIEAGNRHVTFKDVWLGEVWLCSGQSNMEMRLRQIATAAEDIAAADKATRLHLYNMPSIEPTYAKEWAAERLDSVNRLLYVMPGRWERSSAATAGNFSAIAYNFGRQLADSLGCHVGLISNAVGGSCTENWIDRAMLERELP
;
A
#
# COMPACT_ATOMS: atom_id res chain seq x y z
N TYR A 1 19.44 4.30 -10.93
CA TYR A 1 18.61 5.22 -10.15
C TYR A 1 19.46 6.30 -9.51
N GLY A 2 18.89 7.51 -9.34
CA GLY A 2 19.60 8.66 -8.74
C GLY A 2 19.60 9.91 -9.63
N MET A 3 18.98 9.89 -10.80
CA MET A 3 18.67 11.10 -11.58
C MET A 3 17.72 11.97 -10.75
N GLY A 4 18.03 13.27 -10.68
CA GLY A 4 17.22 14.21 -9.90
C GLY A 4 17.52 14.28 -8.40
N LEU A 5 18.39 13.43 -7.86
CA LEU A 5 18.81 13.52 -6.46
C LEU A 5 19.91 14.56 -6.28
N PRO A 6 19.80 15.46 -5.29
CA PRO A 6 20.86 16.44 -4.98
C PRO A 6 22.21 15.78 -4.64
N ASN A 7 22.16 14.64 -3.96
CA ASN A 7 23.34 13.86 -3.62
C ASN A 7 23.14 12.37 -3.98
N ARG A 8 23.33 12.07 -5.27
CA ARG A 8 23.14 10.73 -5.82
C ARG A 8 23.93 9.64 -5.08
N GLU A 9 25.13 9.93 -4.64
CA GLU A 9 26.00 8.97 -3.97
C GLU A 9 25.45 8.54 -2.60
N LYS A 10 24.76 9.45 -1.90
CA LYS A 10 24.21 9.20 -0.57
C LYS A 10 22.73 8.85 -0.57
N GLU A 11 21.97 9.36 -1.55
CA GLU A 11 20.50 9.32 -1.52
C GLU A 11 19.90 8.29 -2.47
N SER A 12 20.71 7.65 -3.33
CA SER A 12 20.18 6.63 -4.22
C SER A 12 19.73 5.38 -3.46
N TYR A 13 18.71 4.70 -3.95
CA TYR A 13 18.20 3.51 -3.26
C TYR A 13 19.26 2.39 -3.09
N PRO A 14 20.22 2.15 -3.99
CA PRO A 14 21.28 1.17 -3.72
C PRO A 14 22.17 1.55 -2.54
N THR A 15 22.44 2.86 -2.36
CA THR A 15 23.20 3.34 -1.20
C THR A 15 22.43 3.15 0.10
N ARG A 16 21.14 3.52 0.12
CA ARG A 16 20.28 3.28 1.27
C ARG A 16 20.12 1.79 1.58
N LEU A 17 20.03 0.97 0.55
CA LEU A 17 20.00 -0.48 0.70
C LEU A 17 21.29 -1.01 1.34
N GLN A 18 22.46 -0.50 0.96
CA GLN A 18 23.73 -0.85 1.59
C GLN A 18 23.74 -0.52 3.09
N GLU A 19 23.24 0.67 3.47
CA GLU A 19 23.13 1.07 4.88
C GLU A 19 22.23 0.12 5.66
N MET A 20 21.11 -0.31 5.09
CA MET A 20 20.15 -1.23 5.72
C MET A 20 20.67 -2.66 5.84
N LEU A 21 21.40 -3.15 4.84
CA LEU A 21 21.95 -4.51 4.83
C LEU A 21 23.18 -4.64 5.72
N GLY A 22 23.88 -3.53 5.99
CA GLY A 22 25.07 -3.51 6.85
C GLY A 22 26.34 -4.05 6.18
N PRO A 23 27.39 -4.29 6.98
CA PRO A 23 28.74 -4.60 6.48
C PRO A 23 28.91 -6.00 5.91
N ASP A 24 27.96 -6.91 6.15
CA ASP A 24 28.02 -8.28 5.64
C ASP A 24 27.65 -8.38 4.15
N TYR A 25 27.21 -7.25 3.56
CA TYR A 25 26.83 -7.13 2.15
C TYR A 25 27.66 -6.04 1.47
N GLU A 26 27.93 -6.25 0.19
CA GLU A 26 28.49 -5.25 -0.71
C GLU A 26 27.47 -4.94 -1.80
N VAL A 27 26.84 -3.75 -1.77
CA VAL A 27 25.88 -3.31 -2.77
C VAL A 27 26.56 -2.43 -3.81
N ARG A 28 26.48 -2.81 -5.07
CA ARG A 28 27.00 -2.04 -6.21
C ARG A 28 25.89 -1.62 -7.15
N ASN A 29 25.96 -0.40 -7.63
CA ASN A 29 25.03 0.16 -8.59
C ASN A 29 25.66 0.18 -10.00
N PHE A 30 25.18 -0.70 -10.86
CA PHE A 30 25.57 -0.77 -12.28
C PHE A 30 24.47 -0.22 -13.21
N GLY A 31 23.58 0.59 -12.69
CA GLY A 31 22.54 1.23 -13.49
C GLY A 31 23.10 2.33 -14.40
N HIS A 32 22.73 2.31 -15.67
CA HIS A 32 23.04 3.36 -16.64
C HIS A 32 21.78 4.14 -17.01
N SER A 33 21.86 5.48 -16.93
CA SER A 33 20.71 6.36 -17.19
C SER A 33 20.18 6.23 -18.62
N GLY A 34 18.86 6.10 -18.76
CA GLY A 34 18.19 5.99 -20.05
C GLY A 34 18.29 4.62 -20.72
N SER A 35 18.88 3.63 -20.05
CA SER A 35 18.99 2.28 -20.62
C SER A 35 17.64 1.61 -20.80
N THR A 36 17.49 0.89 -21.91
CA THR A 36 16.36 0.02 -22.24
C THR A 36 16.71 -1.43 -21.94
N LEU A 37 15.69 -2.22 -21.62
CA LEU A 37 15.80 -3.68 -21.63
C LEU A 37 15.94 -4.21 -23.05
N LEU A 38 15.07 -3.70 -23.94
CA LEU A 38 15.06 -4.08 -25.35
C LEU A 38 16.44 -3.89 -26.00
N ASN A 39 17.00 -4.98 -26.56
CA ASN A 39 18.30 -5.01 -27.22
C ASN A 39 18.33 -4.21 -28.53
N ARG A 40 17.16 -3.95 -29.10
CA ARG A 40 16.95 -3.09 -30.28
C ARG A 40 16.46 -1.68 -29.92
N GLY A 41 16.30 -1.41 -28.63
CA GLY A 41 15.92 -0.07 -28.13
C GLY A 41 16.99 0.99 -28.44
N HIS A 42 16.65 2.25 -28.18
CA HIS A 42 17.55 3.38 -28.48
C HIS A 42 18.82 3.41 -27.62
N ARG A 43 18.84 2.72 -26.46
CA ARG A 43 20.01 2.62 -25.56
C ARG A 43 19.98 1.28 -24.80
N PRO A 44 20.28 0.16 -25.47
CA PRO A 44 20.25 -1.16 -24.84
C PRO A 44 21.22 -1.29 -23.67
N TYR A 45 20.75 -1.80 -22.53
CA TYR A 45 21.60 -2.00 -21.35
C TYR A 45 22.77 -2.95 -21.63
N VAL A 46 22.55 -3.98 -22.43
CA VAL A 46 23.61 -4.95 -22.80
C VAL A 46 24.76 -4.35 -23.61
N LYS A 47 24.63 -3.10 -24.10
CA LYS A 47 25.67 -2.39 -24.89
C LYS A 47 26.44 -1.34 -24.08
N VAL A 48 26.07 -1.08 -22.81
CA VAL A 48 26.77 -0.08 -21.99
C VAL A 48 27.88 -0.72 -21.15
N PRO A 49 28.92 0.05 -20.75
CA PRO A 49 30.04 -0.50 -19.96
C PRO A 49 29.61 -1.09 -18.63
N GLU A 50 28.60 -0.50 -17.96
CA GLU A 50 28.10 -0.92 -16.67
C GLU A 50 27.54 -2.35 -16.70
N TYR A 51 27.00 -2.80 -17.84
CA TYR A 51 26.58 -4.19 -18.00
C TYR A 51 27.75 -5.17 -17.88
N ARG A 52 28.88 -4.89 -18.52
CA ARG A 52 30.10 -5.69 -18.40
C ARG A 52 30.63 -5.71 -16.99
N GLN A 53 30.69 -4.56 -16.35
CA GLN A 53 31.11 -4.43 -14.96
C GLN A 53 30.19 -5.23 -14.03
N ALA A 54 28.87 -5.24 -14.28
CA ALA A 54 27.92 -6.03 -13.50
C ALA A 54 28.15 -7.55 -13.65
N LEU A 55 28.45 -8.03 -14.85
CA LEU A 55 28.81 -9.44 -15.07
C LEU A 55 30.12 -9.82 -14.41
N ASP A 56 31.15 -8.95 -14.51
CA ASP A 56 32.48 -9.18 -13.93
C ASP A 56 32.44 -9.18 -12.39
N PHE A 57 31.48 -8.46 -11.79
CA PHE A 57 31.28 -8.43 -10.35
C PHE A 57 30.78 -9.78 -9.79
N LYS A 58 30.11 -10.62 -10.59
CA LYS A 58 29.62 -11.96 -10.24
C LYS A 58 28.79 -12.00 -8.96
N ALA A 59 27.84 -11.07 -8.86
CA ALA A 59 27.02 -10.90 -7.66
C ALA A 59 26.28 -12.19 -7.26
N ASP A 60 26.17 -12.45 -5.94
CA ASP A 60 25.34 -13.52 -5.38
C ASP A 60 23.85 -13.18 -5.43
N ILE A 61 23.53 -11.88 -5.43
CA ILE A 61 22.17 -11.35 -5.55
C ILE A 61 22.15 -10.29 -6.63
N VAL A 62 21.30 -10.48 -7.64
CA VAL A 62 21.12 -9.54 -8.75
C VAL A 62 19.72 -8.98 -8.68
N VAL A 63 19.60 -7.65 -8.67
CA VAL A 63 18.31 -6.92 -8.74
C VAL A 63 18.25 -6.16 -10.04
N ILE A 64 17.33 -6.53 -10.93
CA ILE A 64 17.16 -5.91 -12.25
C ILE A 64 15.93 -5.01 -12.23
N HIS A 65 16.14 -3.71 -12.42
CA HIS A 65 15.08 -2.71 -12.52
C HIS A 65 15.18 -2.00 -13.88
N LEU A 66 14.65 -2.63 -14.93
CA LEU A 66 14.60 -2.15 -16.30
C LEU A 66 13.16 -2.23 -16.85
N GLY A 67 12.89 -1.57 -17.95
CA GLY A 67 11.59 -1.51 -18.60
C GLY A 67 11.02 -0.09 -18.70
N LEU A 68 11.37 0.80 -17.76
CA LEU A 68 10.79 2.15 -17.73
C LEU A 68 11.14 2.98 -18.98
N ASN A 69 12.37 2.87 -19.50
CA ASN A 69 12.78 3.54 -20.73
C ASN A 69 12.25 2.86 -21.98
N ASP A 70 11.80 1.64 -21.86
CA ASP A 70 11.16 0.88 -22.96
C ASP A 70 9.78 1.44 -23.31
N THR A 71 9.14 2.17 -22.39
CA THR A 71 7.90 2.91 -22.65
C THR A 71 8.07 4.09 -23.64
N ASP A 72 9.29 4.41 -24.06
CA ASP A 72 9.52 5.47 -25.06
C ASP A 72 8.95 5.07 -26.43
N PRO A 73 8.29 5.98 -27.17
CA PRO A 73 7.73 5.69 -28.50
C PRO A 73 8.73 5.15 -29.53
N ARG A 74 10.03 5.39 -29.32
CA ARG A 74 11.10 4.85 -30.16
C ARG A 74 11.37 3.37 -29.96
N ASN A 75 10.84 2.79 -28.87
CA ASN A 75 11.16 1.42 -28.45
C ASN A 75 9.95 0.50 -28.54
N TRP A 76 8.94 0.73 -27.67
CA TRP A 76 7.85 -0.20 -27.45
C TRP A 76 7.02 -0.53 -28.68
N PRO A 77 6.53 0.44 -29.47
CA PRO A 77 5.67 0.13 -30.61
C PRO A 77 6.34 -0.75 -31.67
N GLN A 78 7.67 -0.70 -31.74
CA GLN A 78 8.44 -1.38 -32.79
C GLN A 78 9.07 -2.68 -32.34
N HIS A 79 9.35 -2.85 -31.05
CA HIS A 79 10.17 -3.93 -30.53
C HIS A 79 9.55 -4.71 -29.37
N ARG A 80 8.27 -4.45 -29.07
CA ARG A 80 7.56 -5.05 -27.92
C ARG A 80 7.63 -6.59 -27.89
N ASP A 81 7.61 -7.23 -29.05
CA ASP A 81 7.59 -8.68 -29.17
C ASP A 81 8.93 -9.33 -28.76
N ASP A 82 10.01 -8.53 -28.71
CA ASP A 82 11.34 -8.98 -28.28
C ASP A 82 11.49 -8.94 -26.74
N PHE A 83 10.61 -8.21 -26.00
CA PHE A 83 10.81 -7.86 -24.60
C PHE A 83 11.02 -9.05 -23.68
N VAL A 84 10.17 -10.05 -23.78
CA VAL A 84 10.24 -11.26 -22.94
C VAL A 84 11.52 -12.04 -23.23
N ALA A 85 11.87 -12.21 -24.51
CA ALA A 85 13.08 -12.93 -24.93
C ALA A 85 14.35 -12.20 -24.48
N ASP A 86 14.40 -10.88 -24.66
CA ASP A 86 15.53 -10.05 -24.25
C ASP A 86 15.71 -10.06 -22.73
N TYR A 87 14.61 -10.08 -21.95
CA TYR A 87 14.69 -10.16 -20.50
C TYR A 87 15.22 -11.53 -20.03
N HIS A 88 14.74 -12.62 -20.60
CA HIS A 88 15.28 -13.95 -20.32
C HIS A 88 16.79 -14.00 -20.63
N ALA A 89 17.21 -13.51 -21.80
CA ALA A 89 18.62 -13.46 -22.18
C ALA A 89 19.48 -12.66 -21.19
N LEU A 90 18.96 -11.55 -20.67
CA LEU A 90 19.63 -10.75 -19.64
C LEU A 90 19.78 -11.53 -18.33
N ILE A 91 18.72 -12.20 -17.86
CA ILE A 91 18.75 -13.04 -16.65
C ILE A 91 19.78 -14.16 -16.81
N ASP A 92 19.77 -14.84 -17.97
CA ASP A 92 20.68 -15.95 -18.25
C ASP A 92 22.13 -15.51 -18.32
N SER A 93 22.42 -14.27 -18.76
CA SER A 93 23.77 -13.73 -18.75
C SER A 93 24.33 -13.59 -17.31
N PHE A 94 23.51 -13.17 -16.36
CA PHE A 94 23.92 -13.11 -14.95
C PHE A 94 24.10 -14.49 -14.33
N ARG A 95 23.19 -15.44 -14.65
CA ARG A 95 23.31 -16.83 -14.21
C ARG A 95 24.53 -17.54 -14.82
N THR A 96 24.91 -17.17 -16.04
CA THR A 96 26.15 -17.67 -16.67
C THR A 96 27.38 -17.13 -15.97
N ALA A 97 27.35 -15.83 -15.56
CA ALA A 97 28.46 -15.21 -14.84
C ALA A 97 28.63 -15.78 -13.43
N ASN A 98 27.52 -16.04 -12.71
CA ASN A 98 27.48 -16.73 -11.43
C ASN A 98 26.28 -17.69 -11.38
N PRO A 99 26.49 -19.03 -11.52
CA PRO A 99 25.40 -20.02 -11.49
C PRO A 99 24.62 -20.09 -10.17
N HIS A 100 25.17 -19.53 -9.10
CA HIS A 100 24.53 -19.47 -7.78
C HIS A 100 23.79 -18.15 -7.53
N ALA A 101 23.80 -17.23 -8.49
CA ALA A 101 23.15 -15.94 -8.36
C ALA A 101 21.63 -16.09 -8.16
N ARG A 102 21.13 -15.47 -7.10
CA ARG A 102 19.69 -15.26 -6.90
C ARG A 102 19.28 -14.01 -7.66
N VAL A 103 18.46 -14.17 -8.69
CA VAL A 103 18.01 -13.05 -9.52
C VAL A 103 16.62 -12.60 -9.07
N TRP A 104 16.48 -11.30 -8.90
CA TRP A 104 15.24 -10.61 -8.63
C TRP A 104 14.98 -9.61 -9.76
N ILE A 105 13.76 -9.54 -10.24
CA ILE A 105 13.36 -8.52 -11.21
C ILE A 105 12.28 -7.62 -10.59
N CYS A 106 12.25 -6.36 -11.01
CA CYS A 106 11.40 -5.37 -10.40
C CYS A 106 10.26 -4.98 -11.34
N LEU A 107 9.05 -4.83 -10.80
CA LEU A 107 8.04 -3.99 -11.43
C LEU A 107 8.56 -2.56 -11.50
N MET A 108 8.21 -1.84 -12.55
CA MET A 108 8.65 -0.47 -12.77
C MET A 108 7.99 0.47 -11.75
N THR A 109 8.68 1.55 -11.40
CA THR A 109 8.09 2.68 -10.69
C THR A 109 7.00 3.36 -11.55
N PRO A 110 6.04 4.08 -10.93
CA PRO A 110 5.02 4.81 -11.68
C PRO A 110 5.63 5.92 -12.56
N ILE A 111 4.91 6.28 -13.63
CA ILE A 111 5.08 7.52 -14.39
C ILE A 111 3.82 8.35 -14.15
N PHE A 112 3.97 9.62 -13.80
CA PHE A 112 2.84 10.48 -13.51
C PHE A 112 2.48 11.36 -14.73
N HIS A 113 1.23 11.84 -14.77
CA HIS A 113 0.62 12.52 -15.90
C HIS A 113 1.36 13.78 -16.39
N ASP A 114 2.06 14.48 -15.49
CA ASP A 114 2.85 15.67 -15.86
C ASP A 114 4.10 15.34 -16.69
N HIS A 115 4.46 14.07 -16.81
CA HIS A 115 5.58 13.70 -17.65
C HIS A 115 5.20 13.69 -19.13
N ARG A 116 5.96 14.41 -19.96
CA ARG A 116 5.71 14.57 -21.41
C ARG A 116 5.55 13.27 -22.21
N ARG A 117 6.03 12.13 -21.70
CA ARG A 117 5.85 10.82 -22.34
C ARG A 117 4.43 10.28 -22.13
N PHE A 118 3.71 10.80 -21.16
CA PHE A 118 2.41 10.27 -20.78
C PHE A 118 1.39 10.33 -21.92
N ASP A 119 1.43 11.41 -22.73
CA ASP A 119 0.51 11.63 -23.83
C ASP A 119 0.75 10.75 -25.06
N SER A 120 1.80 9.93 -25.08
CA SER A 120 2.21 9.16 -26.25
C SER A 120 1.90 7.66 -26.16
N GLY A 121 0.88 7.25 -25.41
CA GLY A 121 0.54 5.84 -25.18
C GLY A 121 1.35 5.19 -24.06
N THR A 122 2.21 5.95 -23.40
CA THR A 122 3.09 5.44 -22.34
C THR A 122 2.33 4.75 -21.21
N ARG A 123 1.12 5.23 -20.87
CA ARG A 123 0.29 4.65 -19.81
C ARG A 123 -0.08 3.19 -20.11
N GLU A 124 -0.61 2.92 -21.30
CA GLU A 124 -0.95 1.56 -21.70
C GLU A 124 0.31 0.70 -21.85
N TRP A 125 1.37 1.25 -22.41
CA TRP A 125 2.63 0.51 -22.59
C TRP A 125 3.28 0.19 -21.25
N HIS A 126 3.22 1.11 -20.27
CA HIS A 126 3.67 0.85 -18.92
C HIS A 126 2.93 -0.34 -18.31
N ALA A 127 1.60 -0.38 -18.39
CA ALA A 127 0.80 -1.48 -17.89
C ALA A 127 1.16 -2.82 -18.58
N LEU A 128 1.27 -2.82 -19.91
CA LEU A 128 1.66 -4.01 -20.67
C LEU A 128 3.07 -4.51 -20.30
N ILE A 129 4.02 -3.61 -20.12
CA ILE A 129 5.39 -3.97 -19.69
C ILE A 129 5.37 -4.57 -18.29
N GLN A 130 4.57 -4.04 -17.36
CA GLN A 130 4.39 -4.62 -16.02
C GLN A 130 3.92 -6.08 -16.10
N ASP A 131 2.96 -6.37 -16.99
CA ASP A 131 2.46 -7.72 -17.17
C ASP A 131 3.54 -8.64 -17.77
N HIS A 132 4.32 -8.15 -18.73
CA HIS A 132 5.45 -8.92 -19.29
C HIS A 132 6.52 -9.20 -18.23
N ILE A 133 6.82 -8.23 -17.33
CA ILE A 133 7.76 -8.47 -16.23
C ILE A 133 7.25 -9.58 -15.30
N ARG A 134 5.94 -9.63 -15.00
CA ARG A 134 5.36 -10.73 -14.21
C ARG A 134 5.51 -12.08 -14.89
N LEU A 135 5.21 -12.15 -16.20
CA LEU A 135 5.39 -13.37 -17.00
C LEU A 135 6.85 -13.83 -17.01
N VAL A 136 7.80 -12.92 -17.16
CA VAL A 136 9.24 -13.23 -17.11
C VAL A 136 9.63 -13.74 -15.73
N ALA A 137 9.15 -13.13 -14.65
CA ALA A 137 9.47 -13.58 -13.29
C ALA A 137 9.04 -15.02 -13.07
N GLU A 138 7.81 -15.34 -13.46
CA GLU A 138 7.26 -16.69 -13.37
C GLU A 138 8.02 -17.68 -14.26
N GLY A 139 8.21 -17.35 -15.55
CA GLY A 139 8.87 -18.23 -16.53
C GLY A 139 10.34 -18.49 -16.23
N ALA A 140 11.08 -17.50 -15.72
CA ALA A 140 12.48 -17.62 -15.33
C ALA A 140 12.68 -18.12 -13.90
N GLY A 141 11.63 -18.24 -13.09
CA GLY A 141 11.75 -18.60 -11.67
C GLY A 141 12.60 -17.60 -10.89
N THR A 142 12.46 -16.30 -11.15
CA THR A 142 13.12 -15.23 -10.39
C THR A 142 12.23 -14.73 -9.25
N GLY A 143 12.83 -14.04 -8.27
CA GLY A 143 12.04 -13.22 -7.37
C GLY A 143 11.43 -12.01 -8.11
N LEU A 144 10.27 -11.54 -7.66
CA LEU A 144 9.62 -10.32 -8.16
C LEU A 144 9.52 -9.30 -7.02
N ILE A 145 9.97 -8.07 -7.29
CA ILE A 145 9.88 -6.95 -6.35
C ILE A 145 8.89 -5.93 -6.91
N ASP A 146 7.85 -5.62 -6.15
CA ASP A 146 6.88 -4.61 -6.54
C ASP A 146 7.34 -3.21 -6.12
N LEU A 147 7.96 -2.47 -7.04
CA LEU A 147 8.35 -1.08 -6.85
C LEU A 147 7.27 -0.08 -7.29
N TYR A 148 6.15 -0.56 -7.81
CA TYR A 148 5.03 0.27 -8.26
C TYR A 148 4.08 0.60 -7.09
N THR A 149 3.55 -0.42 -6.44
CA THR A 149 2.48 -0.28 -5.42
C THR A 149 2.82 0.69 -4.29
N PRO A 150 4.03 0.72 -3.71
CA PRO A 150 4.36 1.66 -2.65
C PRO A 150 4.37 3.14 -3.08
N LEU A 151 4.51 3.40 -4.39
CA LEU A 151 4.76 4.73 -4.93
C LEU A 151 3.65 5.28 -5.84
N HIS A 152 2.72 4.44 -6.34
CA HIS A 152 1.76 4.86 -7.37
C HIS A 152 0.78 5.95 -6.92
N ARG A 153 0.61 6.15 -5.61
CA ARG A 153 -0.22 7.23 -5.03
C ARG A 153 0.59 8.41 -4.51
N ARG A 154 1.90 8.45 -4.78
CA ARG A 154 2.83 9.43 -4.25
C ARG A 154 3.49 10.28 -5.35
N PRO A 155 2.70 11.06 -6.15
CA PRO A 155 3.27 11.95 -7.18
C PRO A 155 4.20 13.01 -6.60
N ASP A 156 3.99 13.42 -5.36
CA ASP A 156 4.84 14.33 -4.59
C ASP A 156 6.30 13.88 -4.50
N LEU A 157 6.55 12.58 -4.57
CA LEU A 157 7.90 12.01 -4.53
C LEU A 157 8.62 12.03 -5.88
N PHE A 158 7.97 12.52 -6.94
CA PHE A 158 8.49 12.53 -8.32
C PHE A 158 8.53 13.95 -8.90
N PRO A 159 9.56 14.75 -8.57
CA PRO A 159 9.63 16.16 -8.98
C PRO A 159 9.55 16.40 -10.50
N ASP A 160 9.93 15.43 -11.29
CA ASP A 160 9.83 15.45 -12.76
C ASP A 160 8.81 14.44 -13.30
N ALA A 161 7.90 13.98 -12.45
CA ALA A 161 6.87 12.97 -12.72
C ALA A 161 7.41 11.59 -13.18
N LEU A 162 8.73 11.35 -13.09
CA LEU A 162 9.39 10.11 -13.52
C LEU A 162 10.42 9.57 -12.52
N HIS A 163 11.24 10.45 -11.93
CA HIS A 163 12.32 10.04 -11.06
C HIS A 163 12.01 10.36 -9.60
N PRO A 164 12.12 9.37 -8.69
CA PRO A 164 11.83 9.59 -7.29
C PRO A 164 12.89 10.49 -6.64
N ASN A 165 12.45 11.34 -5.71
CA ASN A 165 13.31 12.10 -4.80
C ASN A 165 13.93 11.20 -3.72
N ALA A 166 14.64 11.80 -2.74
CA ALA A 166 15.34 11.05 -1.69
C ALA A 166 14.38 10.18 -0.84
N GLU A 167 13.19 10.68 -0.48
CA GLU A 167 12.17 9.91 0.25
C GLU A 167 11.66 8.75 -0.60
N GLY A 168 11.37 8.99 -1.88
CA GLY A 168 10.97 7.92 -2.81
C GLY A 168 12.07 6.87 -3.00
N ALA A 169 13.33 7.28 -3.05
CA ALA A 169 14.46 6.36 -3.12
C ALA A 169 14.61 5.51 -1.84
N GLU A 170 14.29 6.06 -0.68
CA GLU A 170 14.28 5.33 0.59
C GLU A 170 13.16 4.28 0.62
N ILE A 171 11.96 4.61 0.14
CA ILE A 171 10.86 3.64 -0.02
C ILE A 171 11.28 2.49 -0.94
N LEU A 172 11.96 2.78 -2.05
CA LEU A 172 12.51 1.74 -2.92
C LEU A 172 13.51 0.85 -2.20
N ALA A 173 14.43 1.44 -1.41
CA ALA A 173 15.42 0.68 -0.64
C ALA A 173 14.75 -0.24 0.39
N HIS A 174 13.75 0.24 1.13
CA HIS A 174 12.96 -0.56 2.07
C HIS A 174 12.23 -1.70 1.38
N THR A 175 11.65 -1.46 0.21
CA THR A 175 10.94 -2.48 -0.56
C THR A 175 11.88 -3.58 -1.02
N VAL A 176 13.04 -3.20 -1.57
CA VAL A 176 14.08 -4.16 -1.98
C VAL A 176 14.63 -4.92 -0.77
N TYR A 177 14.93 -4.21 0.33
CA TYR A 177 15.41 -4.83 1.57
C TYR A 177 14.43 -5.91 2.08
N GLY A 178 13.14 -5.58 2.17
CA GLY A 178 12.11 -6.52 2.58
C GLY A 178 12.06 -7.78 1.70
N ALA A 179 12.13 -7.59 0.37
CA ALA A 179 12.13 -8.69 -0.59
C ALA A 179 13.37 -9.60 -0.44
N LEU A 180 14.57 -9.01 -0.27
CA LEU A 180 15.82 -9.76 -0.19
C LEU A 180 16.00 -10.49 1.14
N THR A 181 15.61 -9.87 2.24
CA THR A 181 15.81 -10.37 3.61
C THR A 181 14.60 -11.07 4.19
N GLY A 182 13.43 -10.84 3.61
CA GLY A 182 12.15 -11.26 4.20
C GLY A 182 11.71 -10.42 5.40
N ASN A 183 12.44 -9.37 5.75
CA ASN A 183 12.12 -8.51 6.90
C ASN A 183 11.18 -7.37 6.47
N TYR A 184 9.92 -7.50 6.83
CA TYR A 184 8.87 -6.49 6.63
C TYR A 184 8.48 -5.76 7.93
N GLY A 185 9.38 -5.73 8.93
CA GLY A 185 9.13 -5.06 10.20
C GLY A 185 8.28 -5.87 11.20
N GLY A 186 8.12 -7.17 10.95
CA GLY A 186 7.37 -8.09 11.82
C GLY A 186 5.85 -7.91 11.71
N LEU A 187 5.13 -8.37 12.74
CA LEU A 187 3.66 -8.34 12.75
C LEU A 187 3.11 -6.91 12.73
N GLN A 188 2.32 -6.59 11.70
CA GLN A 188 1.54 -5.36 11.61
C GLN A 188 0.09 -5.68 11.28
N LEU A 189 -0.83 -4.89 11.82
CA LEU A 189 -2.26 -5.11 11.70
C LEU A 189 -2.95 -3.85 11.14
N PRO A 190 -4.10 -4.00 10.47
CA PRO A 190 -4.89 -2.87 9.98
C PRO A 190 -5.20 -1.86 11.09
N VAL A 191 -5.16 -0.58 10.76
CA VAL A 191 -5.45 0.52 11.71
C VAL A 191 -6.87 0.48 12.28
N THR A 192 -7.77 -0.22 11.60
CA THR A 192 -9.15 -0.43 12.05
C THR A 192 -9.30 -1.54 13.10
N TYR A 193 -8.23 -2.31 13.36
CA TYR A 193 -8.27 -3.29 14.46
C TYR A 193 -8.00 -2.60 15.80
N GLY A 194 -8.83 -2.89 16.78
CA GLY A 194 -8.71 -2.31 18.11
C GLY A 194 -9.72 -2.90 19.08
N ASP A 195 -9.54 -2.57 20.35
CA ASP A 195 -10.49 -2.90 21.39
C ASP A 195 -11.86 -2.26 21.08
N GLY A 196 -12.93 -2.99 21.30
CA GLY A 196 -14.28 -2.52 20.99
C GLY A 196 -14.69 -2.62 19.53
N MET A 197 -13.86 -3.17 18.64
CA MET A 197 -14.19 -3.29 17.23
C MET A 197 -15.40 -4.22 16.99
N VAL A 198 -16.13 -3.92 15.92
CA VAL A 198 -17.18 -4.81 15.39
C VAL A 198 -16.68 -5.39 14.07
N LEU A 199 -16.82 -6.71 13.91
CA LEU A 199 -16.52 -7.44 12.69
C LEU A 199 -17.82 -7.93 12.05
N GLN A 200 -17.85 -8.00 10.71
CA GLN A 200 -19.06 -8.31 9.96
C GLN A 200 -19.56 -9.74 10.26
N ARG A 201 -20.83 -9.86 10.67
CA ARG A 201 -21.53 -11.13 10.86
C ARG A 201 -21.99 -11.75 9.54
N ASN A 202 -22.35 -13.03 9.57
CA ASN A 202 -22.99 -13.77 8.48
C ASN A 202 -22.23 -13.76 7.14
N GLN A 203 -20.95 -13.40 7.17
CA GLN A 203 -20.02 -13.43 6.03
C GLN A 203 -18.75 -14.18 6.44
N PRO A 204 -17.99 -14.73 5.50
CA PRO A 204 -16.65 -15.23 5.78
C PRO A 204 -15.80 -14.12 6.43
N LEU A 205 -15.26 -14.43 7.61
CA LEU A 205 -14.50 -13.45 8.37
C LEU A 205 -13.01 -13.60 8.06
N THR A 206 -12.45 -12.62 7.37
CA THR A 206 -11.01 -12.57 7.04
C THR A 206 -10.28 -11.70 8.06
N ILE A 207 -9.26 -12.29 8.70
CA ILE A 207 -8.31 -11.59 9.58
C ILE A 207 -6.98 -11.59 8.86
N ASN A 208 -6.36 -10.42 8.70
CA ASN A 208 -5.19 -10.23 7.86
C ASN A 208 -4.19 -9.21 8.47
N GLY A 209 -3.02 -9.16 7.89
CA GLY A 209 -1.96 -8.24 8.24
C GLY A 209 -0.69 -8.53 7.48
N THR A 210 0.43 -8.00 7.99
CA THR A 210 1.76 -8.32 7.48
C THR A 210 2.65 -8.87 8.60
N ALA A 211 3.68 -9.63 8.23
CA ALA A 211 4.71 -10.17 9.11
C ALA A 211 5.98 -10.41 8.25
N ASN A 212 7.06 -10.87 8.86
CA ASN A 212 8.23 -11.25 8.07
C ASN A 212 7.95 -12.49 7.21
N VAL A 213 8.62 -12.57 6.06
CA VAL A 213 8.48 -13.72 5.15
C VAL A 213 8.74 -15.03 5.88
N GLY A 214 7.85 -16.00 5.68
CA GLY A 214 7.97 -17.29 6.32
C GLY A 214 7.63 -17.31 7.81
N GLU A 215 7.33 -16.16 8.41
CA GLU A 215 6.96 -16.06 9.82
C GLU A 215 5.58 -16.70 10.05
N ARG A 216 5.49 -17.50 11.10
CA ARG A 216 4.25 -18.18 11.48
C ARG A 216 3.38 -17.22 12.30
N VAL A 217 2.25 -16.87 11.76
CA VAL A 217 1.23 -16.05 12.44
C VAL A 217 0.16 -16.98 13.02
N LYS A 218 -0.12 -16.82 14.30
CA LYS A 218 -1.17 -17.56 14.99
C LYS A 218 -2.28 -16.61 15.39
N VAL A 219 -3.52 -16.98 15.04
CA VAL A 219 -4.73 -16.24 15.39
C VAL A 219 -5.60 -17.14 16.25
N LYS A 220 -5.93 -16.68 17.46
CA LYS A 220 -6.89 -17.34 18.35
C LYS A 220 -8.11 -16.47 18.48
N PHE A 221 -9.23 -16.93 17.93
CA PHE A 221 -10.50 -16.21 17.92
C PHE A 221 -11.68 -17.18 17.84
N LEU A 222 -12.80 -16.87 18.51
CA LEU A 222 -14.02 -17.67 18.53
C LEU A 222 -13.77 -19.15 18.87
N GLY A 223 -12.91 -19.41 19.85
CA GLY A 223 -12.55 -20.77 20.27
C GLY A 223 -11.65 -21.52 19.28
N ARG A 224 -11.34 -20.94 18.12
CA ARG A 224 -10.46 -21.53 17.10
C ARG A 224 -9.04 -21.03 17.23
N LYS A 225 -8.09 -21.91 16.87
CA LYS A 225 -6.67 -21.58 16.72
C LYS A 225 -6.29 -21.79 15.25
N LEU A 226 -5.94 -20.73 14.58
CA LEU A 226 -5.55 -20.75 13.17
C LEU A 226 -4.06 -20.41 13.08
N THR A 227 -3.37 -21.01 12.14
CA THR A 227 -1.96 -20.72 11.88
C THR A 227 -1.77 -20.57 10.38
N VAL A 228 -1.08 -19.51 9.98
CA VAL A 228 -0.71 -19.23 8.61
C VAL A 228 0.75 -18.80 8.56
N THR A 229 1.39 -19.01 7.43
CA THR A 229 2.74 -18.52 7.17
C THR A 229 2.64 -17.29 6.29
N ALA A 230 3.34 -16.22 6.65
CA ALA A 230 3.42 -15.00 5.84
C ALA A 230 4.08 -15.28 4.48
N GLY A 231 3.49 -14.78 3.43
CA GLY A 231 3.95 -14.96 2.05
C GLY A 231 5.22 -14.20 1.71
N SER A 232 5.68 -14.32 0.47
CA SER A 232 6.90 -13.68 -0.04
C SER A 232 6.86 -12.14 -0.02
N ASN A 233 5.67 -11.55 0.04
CA ASN A 233 5.46 -10.10 0.20
C ASN A 233 5.15 -9.69 1.64
N GLY A 234 5.34 -10.60 2.61
CA GLY A 234 5.03 -10.38 4.02
C GLY A 234 3.54 -10.42 4.37
N SER A 235 2.63 -10.52 3.41
CA SER A 235 1.19 -10.57 3.72
C SER A 235 0.76 -11.92 4.25
N TRP A 236 -0.24 -11.90 5.11
CA TRP A 236 -0.90 -13.11 5.62
C TRP A 236 -2.41 -12.87 5.80
N SER A 237 -3.18 -13.92 5.69
CA SER A 237 -4.60 -13.89 6.01
C SER A 237 -5.08 -15.25 6.50
N VAL A 238 -6.07 -15.24 7.40
CA VAL A 238 -6.83 -16.42 7.81
C VAL A 238 -8.31 -16.12 7.65
N SER A 239 -9.09 -17.14 7.29
CA SER A 239 -10.52 -17.02 7.12
C SER A 239 -11.25 -17.95 8.10
N LEU A 240 -12.31 -17.43 8.73
CA LEU A 240 -13.26 -18.19 9.51
C LEU A 240 -14.59 -18.26 8.75
N PRO A 241 -15.37 -19.34 8.92
CA PRO A 241 -16.70 -19.42 8.34
C PRO A 241 -17.61 -18.33 8.90
N PRO A 242 -18.71 -18.00 8.19
CA PRO A 242 -19.71 -17.05 8.66
C PRO A 242 -20.15 -17.37 10.09
N GLN A 243 -20.27 -16.33 10.90
CA GLN A 243 -20.71 -16.42 12.29
C GLN A 243 -21.91 -15.51 12.53
N PRO A 244 -22.85 -15.88 13.41
CA PRO A 244 -23.94 -15.00 13.82
C PRO A 244 -23.43 -13.84 14.67
N ALA A 245 -24.28 -12.86 14.91
CA ALA A 245 -24.01 -11.80 15.87
C ALA A 245 -23.71 -12.35 17.26
N GLY A 246 -22.75 -11.74 17.96
CA GLY A 246 -22.38 -12.17 19.31
C GLY A 246 -21.17 -11.39 19.85
N GLY A 247 -20.80 -11.70 21.06
CA GLY A 247 -19.70 -11.08 21.79
C GLY A 247 -20.10 -10.68 23.22
N PRO A 248 -19.19 -10.04 23.97
CA PRO A 248 -17.83 -9.68 23.57
C PRO A 248 -16.89 -10.88 23.52
N TYR A 249 -15.94 -10.83 22.60
CA TYR A 249 -14.89 -11.83 22.44
C TYR A 249 -13.51 -11.20 22.63
N GLU A 250 -12.51 -12.03 22.86
CA GLU A 250 -11.11 -11.67 22.76
C GLU A 250 -10.50 -12.30 21.51
N MET A 251 -9.66 -11.52 20.82
CA MET A 251 -8.87 -11.99 19.68
C MET A 251 -7.38 -11.80 19.99
N HIS A 252 -6.61 -12.91 19.86
CA HIS A 252 -5.18 -12.90 20.07
C HIS A 252 -4.49 -13.19 18.75
N ILE A 253 -3.48 -12.37 18.41
CA ILE A 253 -2.64 -12.53 17.22
C ILE A 253 -1.19 -12.49 17.66
N GLU A 254 -0.41 -13.50 17.27
CA GLU A 254 1.02 -13.58 17.58
C GLU A 254 1.83 -13.94 16.34
N ALA A 255 2.99 -13.29 16.19
CA ALA A 255 4.02 -13.65 15.24
C ALA A 255 5.38 -13.24 15.80
N GLY A 256 6.37 -14.14 15.73
CA GLY A 256 7.68 -13.95 16.34
C GLY A 256 7.57 -13.65 17.84
N ASN A 257 8.11 -12.51 18.24
CA ASN A 257 8.07 -12.01 19.62
C ASN A 257 6.93 -11.01 19.86
N ARG A 258 6.09 -10.70 18.86
CA ARG A 258 4.99 -9.76 19.00
C ARG A 258 3.69 -10.49 19.29
N HIS A 259 3.02 -10.05 20.35
CA HIS A 259 1.71 -10.55 20.77
C HIS A 259 0.76 -9.38 20.90
N VAL A 260 -0.40 -9.49 20.25
CA VAL A 260 -1.46 -8.48 20.29
C VAL A 260 -2.73 -9.15 20.75
N THR A 261 -3.43 -8.52 21.68
CA THR A 261 -4.75 -8.97 22.15
C THR A 261 -5.73 -7.82 21.99
N PHE A 262 -6.82 -8.08 21.29
CA PHE A 262 -7.96 -7.18 21.21
C PHE A 262 -9.08 -7.70 22.11
N LYS A 263 -9.62 -6.80 22.91
CA LYS A 263 -10.71 -7.07 23.84
C LYS A 263 -12.00 -6.42 23.35
N ASP A 264 -13.11 -6.86 23.90
CA ASP A 264 -14.44 -6.32 23.59
C ASP A 264 -14.75 -6.37 22.08
N VAL A 265 -14.33 -7.46 21.40
CA VAL A 265 -14.58 -7.67 19.97
C VAL A 265 -15.98 -8.22 19.76
N TRP A 266 -16.73 -7.63 18.85
CA TRP A 266 -18.12 -8.04 18.56
C TRP A 266 -18.29 -8.51 17.13
N LEU A 267 -19.23 -9.40 16.93
CA LEU A 267 -19.77 -9.76 15.62
C LEU A 267 -21.12 -9.09 15.45
N GLY A 268 -21.25 -8.27 14.41
CA GLY A 268 -22.44 -7.46 14.17
C GLY A 268 -22.46 -6.92 12.74
N GLU A 269 -23.13 -5.81 12.55
CA GLU A 269 -23.11 -5.07 11.29
C GLU A 269 -21.98 -4.06 11.28
N VAL A 270 -21.27 -3.94 10.16
CA VAL A 270 -20.21 -2.93 9.98
C VAL A 270 -20.54 -2.07 8.77
N TRP A 271 -20.54 -0.77 8.96
CA TRP A 271 -20.88 0.20 7.92
C TRP A 271 -19.79 1.26 7.77
N LEU A 272 -19.30 1.44 6.54
CA LEU A 272 -18.47 2.57 6.17
C LEU A 272 -19.39 3.75 5.81
N CYS A 273 -19.28 4.83 6.57
CA CYS A 273 -20.05 6.05 6.42
C CYS A 273 -19.13 7.11 5.79
N SER A 274 -19.10 7.13 4.48
CA SER A 274 -18.23 7.97 3.67
C SER A 274 -19.02 9.02 2.89
N GLY A 275 -18.40 10.10 2.50
CA GLY A 275 -19.01 11.17 1.72
C GLY A 275 -18.47 12.55 2.08
N GLN A 276 -19.26 13.57 1.77
CA GLN A 276 -18.86 14.96 1.97
C GLN A 276 -19.64 15.63 3.13
N SER A 277 -19.85 16.93 3.10
CA SER A 277 -20.33 17.79 4.20
C SER A 277 -21.55 17.27 4.97
N ASN A 278 -22.55 16.69 4.30
CA ASN A 278 -23.72 16.15 5.01
C ASN A 278 -23.37 14.92 5.85
N MET A 279 -22.47 14.07 5.35
CA MET A 279 -22.01 12.90 6.11
C MET A 279 -21.00 13.30 7.19
N GLU A 280 -20.21 14.35 6.98
CA GLU A 280 -19.26 14.88 7.98
C GLU A 280 -19.98 15.65 9.11
N MET A 281 -21.16 16.21 8.86
CA MET A 281 -21.92 17.02 9.86
C MET A 281 -22.07 16.24 11.17
N ARG A 282 -21.59 16.84 12.24
CA ARG A 282 -21.53 16.21 13.56
C ARG A 282 -22.87 16.26 14.29
N LEU A 283 -23.13 15.27 15.12
CA LEU A 283 -24.38 15.18 15.91
C LEU A 283 -24.66 16.46 16.73
N ARG A 284 -23.61 17.06 17.30
CA ARG A 284 -23.73 18.33 18.05
C ARG A 284 -24.18 19.55 17.23
N GLN A 285 -24.23 19.46 15.89
CA GLN A 285 -24.54 20.55 14.99
C GLN A 285 -25.98 20.54 14.46
N ILE A 286 -26.74 19.48 14.74
CA ILE A 286 -28.12 19.34 14.28
C ILE A 286 -29.12 19.81 15.32
N ALA A 287 -30.36 20.06 14.91
CA ALA A 287 -31.42 20.61 15.76
C ALA A 287 -31.75 19.72 16.96
N THR A 288 -31.66 18.39 16.82
CA THR A 288 -31.96 17.40 17.89
C THR A 288 -30.74 17.04 18.73
N ALA A 289 -29.62 17.74 18.58
CA ALA A 289 -28.33 17.43 19.21
C ALA A 289 -28.42 17.17 20.73
N ALA A 290 -29.10 18.04 21.46
CA ALA A 290 -29.19 17.94 22.93
C ALA A 290 -29.92 16.65 23.35
N GLU A 291 -31.01 16.30 22.67
CA GLU A 291 -31.81 15.10 22.96
C GLU A 291 -31.04 13.82 22.56
N ASP A 292 -30.47 13.79 21.34
CA ASP A 292 -29.73 12.64 20.83
C ASP A 292 -28.48 12.33 21.65
N ILE A 293 -27.73 13.37 22.06
CA ILE A 293 -26.53 13.22 22.91
C ILE A 293 -26.92 12.74 24.31
N ALA A 294 -27.99 13.28 24.91
CA ALA A 294 -28.47 12.84 26.22
C ALA A 294 -28.95 11.38 26.18
N ALA A 295 -29.45 10.91 25.06
CA ALA A 295 -29.88 9.52 24.87
C ALA A 295 -28.74 8.55 24.51
N ALA A 296 -27.54 9.05 24.19
CA ALA A 296 -26.45 8.26 23.60
C ALA A 296 -25.95 7.12 24.52
N ASP A 297 -25.98 7.30 25.83
CA ASP A 297 -25.60 6.26 26.80
C ASP A 297 -26.53 5.02 26.74
N LYS A 298 -27.74 5.16 26.19
CA LYS A 298 -28.68 4.07 26.01
C LYS A 298 -28.39 3.24 24.75
N ALA A 299 -27.64 3.77 23.81
CA ALA A 299 -27.27 3.10 22.56
C ALA A 299 -26.07 2.16 22.75
N THR A 300 -26.20 1.22 23.68
CA THR A 300 -25.09 0.34 24.14
C THR A 300 -24.57 -0.62 23.07
N ARG A 301 -25.30 -0.82 21.95
CA ARG A 301 -24.90 -1.68 20.83
C ARG A 301 -24.22 -0.93 19.71
N LEU A 302 -24.01 0.40 19.86
CA LEU A 302 -23.41 1.23 18.83
C LEU A 302 -21.94 1.49 19.13
N HIS A 303 -21.07 1.18 18.16
CA HIS A 303 -19.64 1.38 18.21
C HIS A 303 -19.23 2.37 17.13
N LEU A 304 -18.43 3.34 17.49
CA LEU A 304 -18.04 4.48 16.66
C LEU A 304 -16.55 4.43 16.39
N TYR A 305 -16.17 4.48 15.12
CA TYR A 305 -14.79 4.65 14.68
C TYR A 305 -14.71 5.89 13.80
N ASN A 306 -14.24 7.00 14.36
CA ASN A 306 -14.20 8.28 13.65
C ASN A 306 -12.82 8.53 13.06
N MET A 307 -12.77 8.86 11.77
CA MET A 307 -11.56 9.19 11.02
C MET A 307 -11.65 10.65 10.53
N PRO A 308 -11.38 11.63 11.37
CA PRO A 308 -11.48 13.03 10.97
C PRO A 308 -10.36 13.43 10.03
N SER A 309 -10.66 14.36 9.11
CA SER A 309 -9.64 15.04 8.31
C SER A 309 -8.73 15.90 9.19
N ILE A 310 -7.47 16.05 8.79
CA ILE A 310 -6.49 16.88 9.51
C ILE A 310 -6.74 18.38 9.31
N GLU A 311 -7.44 18.75 8.22
CA GLU A 311 -7.71 20.13 7.85
C GLU A 311 -9.02 20.24 7.06
N PRO A 312 -9.81 21.33 7.20
CA PRO A 312 -10.98 21.57 6.38
C PRO A 312 -10.61 21.82 4.90
N THR A 313 -11.33 21.21 3.97
CA THR A 313 -11.09 21.39 2.52
C THR A 313 -11.37 22.79 2.00
N TYR A 314 -12.18 23.60 2.72
CA TYR A 314 -12.52 24.98 2.34
C TYR A 314 -11.50 26.02 2.83
N ALA A 315 -10.41 25.63 3.46
CA ALA A 315 -9.33 26.54 3.78
C ALA A 315 -8.74 27.11 2.46
N LYS A 316 -8.58 28.44 2.39
CA LYS A 316 -8.08 29.11 1.18
C LYS A 316 -6.60 28.82 0.96
N GLU A 317 -5.85 28.72 2.02
CA GLU A 317 -4.43 28.40 2.01
C GLU A 317 -4.14 27.38 3.11
N TRP A 318 -3.38 26.36 2.75
CA TRP A 318 -2.93 25.35 3.71
C TRP A 318 -1.47 25.59 4.04
N ALA A 319 -1.13 25.42 5.32
CA ALA A 319 0.27 25.43 5.74
C ALA A 319 1.07 24.34 5.02
N ALA A 320 2.36 24.61 4.79
CA ALA A 320 3.23 23.69 4.06
C ALA A 320 3.27 22.30 4.69
N GLU A 321 3.24 22.22 6.03
CA GLU A 321 3.22 20.95 6.77
C GLU A 321 1.93 20.16 6.56
N ARG A 322 0.80 20.86 6.30
CA ARG A 322 -0.47 20.19 5.95
C ARG A 322 -0.47 19.67 4.54
N LEU A 323 0.07 20.43 3.60
CA LEU A 323 0.27 19.99 2.22
C LEU A 323 1.20 18.76 2.18
N ASP A 324 2.28 18.76 2.92
CA ASP A 324 3.15 17.59 3.06
C ASP A 324 2.39 16.38 3.61
N SER A 325 1.58 16.57 4.65
CA SER A 325 0.76 15.47 5.20
C SER A 325 -0.23 14.91 4.17
N VAL A 326 -0.87 15.77 3.36
CA VAL A 326 -1.77 15.35 2.28
C VAL A 326 -1.01 14.56 1.22
N ASN A 327 0.13 15.06 0.79
CA ASN A 327 0.99 14.39 -0.19
C ASN A 327 1.45 13.01 0.30
N ARG A 328 1.71 12.87 1.60
CA ARG A 328 2.06 11.60 2.23
C ARG A 328 0.85 10.71 2.54
N LEU A 329 -0.33 11.02 2.01
CA LEU A 329 -1.60 10.30 2.22
C LEU A 329 -2.04 10.24 3.69
N LEU A 330 -1.64 11.24 4.48
CA LEU A 330 -1.97 11.37 5.91
C LEU A 330 -3.08 12.39 6.15
N TYR A 331 -3.98 12.57 5.17
CA TYR A 331 -5.07 13.55 5.28
C TYR A 331 -6.12 13.15 6.32
N VAL A 332 -6.36 11.86 6.48
CA VAL A 332 -7.32 11.32 7.45
C VAL A 332 -6.57 10.68 8.61
N MET A 333 -6.91 11.09 9.83
CA MET A 333 -6.33 10.50 11.03
C MET A 333 -6.97 9.14 11.31
N PRO A 334 -6.18 8.11 11.69
CA PRO A 334 -6.74 6.86 12.16
C PRO A 334 -7.56 7.09 13.43
N GLY A 335 -8.73 6.47 13.50
CA GLY A 335 -9.61 6.53 14.66
C GLY A 335 -9.25 5.49 15.74
N ARG A 336 -10.15 5.40 16.69
CA ARG A 336 -10.25 4.28 17.63
C ARG A 336 -11.71 3.92 17.80
N TRP A 337 -11.99 2.67 18.14
CA TRP A 337 -13.33 2.26 18.47
C TRP A 337 -13.75 2.79 19.83
N GLU A 338 -14.91 3.41 19.87
CA GLU A 338 -15.52 3.94 21.08
C GLU A 338 -16.98 3.49 21.16
N ARG A 339 -17.44 3.18 22.37
CA ARG A 339 -18.86 2.97 22.60
C ARG A 339 -19.62 4.27 22.46
N SER A 340 -20.86 4.20 21.95
CA SER A 340 -21.77 5.34 22.02
C SER A 340 -21.96 5.78 23.47
N SER A 341 -21.78 7.08 23.69
CA SER A 341 -22.02 7.73 24.98
C SER A 341 -22.26 9.23 24.76
N ALA A 342 -22.74 9.93 25.78
CA ALA A 342 -22.86 11.38 25.74
C ALA A 342 -21.52 12.07 25.43
N ALA A 343 -20.39 11.46 25.82
CA ALA A 343 -19.05 12.00 25.56
C ALA A 343 -18.58 11.79 24.12
N THR A 344 -18.94 10.68 23.47
CA THR A 344 -18.42 10.27 22.16
C THR A 344 -19.34 10.65 20.99
N ALA A 345 -20.66 10.57 21.17
CA ALA A 345 -21.64 10.74 20.10
C ALA A 345 -21.63 12.15 19.48
N GLY A 346 -21.43 13.20 20.28
CA GLY A 346 -21.53 14.57 19.81
C GLY A 346 -20.54 14.95 18.68
N ASN A 347 -19.40 14.28 18.61
CA ASN A 347 -18.37 14.50 17.58
C ASN A 347 -18.48 13.57 16.38
N PHE A 348 -19.40 12.62 16.40
CA PHE A 348 -19.60 11.66 15.32
C PHE A 348 -20.59 12.20 14.27
N SER A 349 -20.57 11.63 13.06
CA SER A 349 -21.51 11.95 11.99
C SER A 349 -22.96 11.82 12.45
N ALA A 350 -23.79 12.86 12.28
CA ALA A 350 -25.20 12.85 12.67
C ALA A 350 -26.00 11.83 11.88
N ILE A 351 -25.79 11.76 10.57
CA ILE A 351 -26.49 10.80 9.68
C ILE A 351 -26.08 9.37 10.04
N ALA A 352 -24.78 9.10 10.12
CA ALA A 352 -24.28 7.78 10.46
C ALA A 352 -24.76 7.35 11.86
N TYR A 353 -24.71 8.25 12.84
CA TYR A 353 -25.17 7.96 14.21
C TYR A 353 -26.64 7.55 14.26
N ASN A 354 -27.53 8.36 13.67
CA ASN A 354 -28.96 8.09 13.69
C ASN A 354 -29.32 6.84 12.88
N PHE A 355 -28.67 6.63 11.74
CA PHE A 355 -28.79 5.39 10.96
C PHE A 355 -28.38 4.17 11.81
N GLY A 356 -27.18 4.20 12.38
CA GLY A 356 -26.66 3.06 13.14
C GLY A 356 -27.46 2.75 14.40
N ARG A 357 -27.97 3.77 15.10
CA ARG A 357 -28.87 3.58 16.25
C ARG A 357 -30.14 2.85 15.85
N GLN A 358 -30.83 3.32 14.81
CA GLN A 358 -32.06 2.67 14.32
C GLN A 358 -31.77 1.23 13.83
N LEU A 359 -30.64 1.03 13.18
CA LEU A 359 -30.24 -0.29 12.70
C LEU A 359 -29.96 -1.25 13.86
N ALA A 360 -29.23 -0.80 14.88
CA ALA A 360 -28.93 -1.58 16.08
C ALA A 360 -30.21 -1.98 16.85
N ASP A 361 -31.16 -1.06 16.95
CA ASP A 361 -32.45 -1.31 17.61
C ASP A 361 -33.30 -2.32 16.79
N SER A 362 -33.35 -2.15 15.46
CA SER A 362 -34.13 -3.00 14.56
C SER A 362 -33.59 -4.42 14.47
N LEU A 363 -32.27 -4.59 14.41
CA LEU A 363 -31.61 -5.88 14.25
C LEU A 363 -31.28 -6.58 15.59
N GLY A 364 -31.32 -5.84 16.69
CA GLY A 364 -30.98 -6.36 18.01
C GLY A 364 -29.53 -6.81 18.17
N CYS A 365 -28.62 -6.36 17.31
CA CYS A 365 -27.20 -6.71 17.31
C CYS A 365 -26.29 -5.49 17.42
N HIS A 366 -25.00 -5.70 17.67
CA HIS A 366 -24.01 -4.64 17.69
C HIS A 366 -23.78 -4.10 16.28
N VAL A 367 -23.63 -2.77 16.16
CA VAL A 367 -23.36 -2.06 14.90
C VAL A 367 -22.10 -1.23 15.06
N GLY A 368 -21.13 -1.48 14.20
CA GLY A 368 -19.91 -0.69 14.07
C GLY A 368 -20.03 0.31 12.91
N LEU A 369 -19.79 1.57 13.18
CA LEU A 369 -19.81 2.64 12.20
C LEU A 369 -18.39 3.19 12.04
N ILE A 370 -17.87 3.16 10.82
CA ILE A 370 -16.59 3.79 10.46
C ILE A 370 -16.92 5.06 9.69
N SER A 371 -16.73 6.21 10.32
CA SER A 371 -16.95 7.50 9.69
C SER A 371 -15.66 8.00 9.04
N ASN A 372 -15.69 8.10 7.71
CA ASN A 372 -14.64 8.70 6.88
C ASN A 372 -15.31 9.62 5.86
N ALA A 373 -15.63 10.84 6.29
CA ALA A 373 -16.27 11.84 5.46
C ALA A 373 -15.48 13.14 5.51
N VAL A 374 -15.41 13.83 4.35
CA VAL A 374 -14.62 15.05 4.17
C VAL A 374 -15.49 16.10 3.47
N GLY A 375 -15.84 17.16 4.18
CA GLY A 375 -16.63 18.26 3.65
C GLY A 375 -15.93 18.94 2.47
N GLY A 376 -16.68 19.21 1.40
CA GLY A 376 -16.15 19.81 0.18
C GLY A 376 -15.42 18.85 -0.76
N SER A 377 -15.33 17.56 -0.45
CA SER A 377 -14.76 16.58 -1.35
C SER A 377 -15.67 16.33 -2.56
N CYS A 378 -15.09 16.18 -3.74
CA CYS A 378 -15.79 15.75 -4.96
C CYS A 378 -15.81 14.21 -5.05
N THR A 379 -16.57 13.69 -6.02
CA THR A 379 -16.72 12.25 -6.23
C THR A 379 -15.37 11.57 -6.51
N GLU A 380 -14.53 12.24 -7.29
CA GLU A 380 -13.22 11.77 -7.72
C GLU A 380 -12.27 11.50 -6.54
N ASN A 381 -12.41 12.22 -5.42
CA ASN A 381 -11.63 11.99 -4.20
C ASN A 381 -11.86 10.60 -3.56
N TRP A 382 -12.95 9.92 -3.94
CA TRP A 382 -13.37 8.62 -3.42
C TRP A 382 -13.12 7.47 -4.41
N ILE A 383 -12.53 7.77 -5.55
CA ILE A 383 -12.22 6.78 -6.60
C ILE A 383 -10.71 6.49 -6.55
N ASP A 384 -10.34 5.23 -6.72
CA ASP A 384 -8.93 4.84 -6.79
C ASP A 384 -8.24 5.55 -7.96
N ARG A 385 -7.05 6.08 -7.72
CA ARG A 385 -6.29 6.83 -8.71
C ARG A 385 -6.03 6.02 -9.98
N ALA A 386 -5.68 4.75 -9.87
CA ALA A 386 -5.44 3.91 -11.05
C ALA A 386 -6.71 3.75 -11.90
N MET A 387 -7.89 3.74 -11.26
CA MET A 387 -9.17 3.74 -11.97
C MET A 387 -9.40 5.08 -12.68
N LEU A 388 -9.17 6.21 -11.99
CA LEU A 388 -9.30 7.54 -12.62
C LEU A 388 -8.38 7.68 -13.83
N GLU A 389 -7.13 7.30 -13.72
CA GLU A 389 -6.14 7.37 -14.80
C GLU A 389 -6.47 6.45 -15.99
N ARG A 390 -7.21 5.37 -15.75
CA ARG A 390 -7.64 4.43 -16.81
C ARG A 390 -8.92 4.85 -17.51
N GLU A 391 -9.89 5.36 -16.75
CA GLU A 391 -11.25 5.57 -17.24
C GLU A 391 -11.53 7.04 -17.63
N LEU A 392 -10.75 7.98 -17.10
CA LEU A 392 -10.87 9.40 -17.42
C LEU A 392 -9.73 9.83 -18.36
N PRO A 393 -10.06 10.47 -19.51
CA PRO A 393 -9.07 10.90 -20.49
C PRO A 393 -8.18 12.02 -19.96
#